data_e4e29396a1767975ff48e9321f69ef5a
#
_entry.id   e4e29396a1767975ff48e9321f69ef5a
#
_cell.length_a   1.000
_cell.length_b   1.000
_cell.length_c   1.000
_cell.angle_alpha   90.00
_cell.angle_beta   90.00
_cell.angle_gamma   90.00
#
_symmetry.space_group_name_H-M   'P 1'
#
loop_
_entity.id
_entity.type
_entity.pdbx_description
1 polymer ?
#
loop_
_entity_poly.entity_id
_entity_poly.type
_entity_poly.pdbx_seq_one_letter_code
_entity_poly.pdbx_strand_id
1 'polypeptide(L)'
;MDTQHLAPPLLHVQQLCKNYHLPRRNLLRLPPYVAALRGVDGTLHAGRSLGIVGESGSGKSTLARLIMALDTPTSGHVLLDGQDLHALPAAQLRQARRDFQMVFQDPYAALNPRRTIGWSVAEPLTALGPLPEDEVQARVAQALEQVGLRAQDAQRYPHAFSGGQRQRIAIARAIITRPRLIVADEPVSALDVSVQAQVLNLLLQLQQEFGMAYVIIGHDLSVIHHMCDEVVVLHQGQVVETGTPSQLLHGAKDPYTQALLRAVPTIAPGAARQRRVARLAQQHEM
;
A
#
# COMPACT_ATOMS: atom_id res chain seq x y z
N MET A 1 -34.25 7.61 10.89
CA MET A 1 -33.23 6.95 10.03
C MET A 1 -32.48 8.06 9.33
N ASP A 2 -31.41 8.56 9.98
CA ASP A 2 -30.59 9.61 9.42
C ASP A 2 -29.72 9.00 8.31
N THR A 3 -30.10 9.23 7.07
CA THR A 3 -29.19 9.11 5.93
C THR A 3 -28.18 10.25 6.05
N GLN A 4 -27.10 10.02 6.85
CA GLN A 4 -25.92 10.85 6.75
C GLN A 4 -25.50 10.80 5.28
N HIS A 5 -25.59 11.91 4.56
CA HIS A 5 -24.97 12.11 3.26
C HIS A 5 -23.46 11.95 3.48
N LEU A 6 -22.97 10.73 3.39
CA LEU A 6 -21.53 10.45 3.34
C LEU A 6 -21.00 11.22 2.13
N ALA A 7 -19.98 12.04 2.36
CA ALA A 7 -19.27 12.70 1.27
C ALA A 7 -18.88 11.66 0.20
N PRO A 8 -18.84 12.03 -1.10
CA PRO A 8 -18.47 11.09 -2.14
C PRO A 8 -17.10 10.46 -1.83
N PRO A 9 -16.89 9.19 -2.19
CA PRO A 9 -15.62 8.52 -1.93
C PRO A 9 -14.47 9.21 -2.70
N LEU A 10 -13.31 9.31 -2.06
CA LEU A 10 -12.09 9.78 -2.70
C LEU A 10 -11.61 8.79 -3.76
N LEU A 11 -11.56 7.50 -3.41
CA LEU A 11 -11.25 6.41 -4.32
C LEU A 11 -12.46 5.49 -4.45
N HIS A 12 -12.84 5.16 -5.69
CA HIS A 12 -13.88 4.19 -5.98
C HIS A 12 -13.42 3.22 -7.06
N VAL A 13 -13.30 1.96 -6.72
CA VAL A 13 -12.99 0.85 -7.61
C VAL A 13 -14.28 0.15 -7.96
N GLN A 14 -14.59 -0.01 -9.25
CA GLN A 14 -15.85 -0.56 -9.73
C GLN A 14 -15.62 -1.73 -10.68
N GLN A 15 -16.08 -2.93 -10.30
CA GLN A 15 -16.05 -4.15 -11.09
C GLN A 15 -14.71 -4.40 -11.80
N LEU A 16 -13.61 -4.13 -11.07
CA LEU A 16 -12.27 -4.10 -11.63
C LEU A 16 -11.77 -5.52 -11.94
N CYS A 17 -11.48 -5.77 -13.22
CA CYS A 17 -10.93 -7.04 -13.70
C CYS A 17 -9.54 -6.86 -14.31
N LYS A 18 -8.68 -7.85 -14.12
CA LYS A 18 -7.38 -7.91 -14.79
C LYS A 18 -7.03 -9.33 -15.20
N ASN A 19 -6.81 -9.51 -16.50
CA ASN A 19 -6.33 -10.75 -17.10
C ASN A 19 -4.93 -10.53 -17.67
N TYR A 20 -3.99 -11.40 -17.31
CA TYR A 20 -2.66 -11.45 -17.91
C TYR A 20 -2.60 -12.61 -18.92
N HIS A 21 -2.38 -12.29 -20.19
CA HIS A 21 -2.22 -13.30 -21.23
C HIS A 21 -0.85 -13.97 -21.12
N LEU A 22 -0.83 -15.29 -21.14
CA LEU A 22 0.38 -16.10 -21.17
C LEU A 22 0.88 -16.28 -22.60
N PRO A 23 2.17 -16.62 -22.80
CA PRO A 23 2.71 -16.88 -24.13
C PRO A 23 1.90 -17.94 -24.88
N ARG A 24 1.64 -17.69 -26.16
CA ARG A 24 0.95 -18.66 -27.04
C ARG A 24 1.79 -19.92 -27.19
N ARG A 25 1.20 -21.07 -26.87
CA ARG A 25 1.80 -22.39 -27.15
C ARG A 25 1.33 -23.00 -28.48
N ASN A 26 0.21 -22.50 -29.03
CA ASN A 26 -0.35 -22.98 -30.29
C ASN A 26 -0.96 -21.78 -31.05
N LEU A 27 -0.66 -21.65 -32.35
CA LEU A 27 -1.15 -20.55 -33.19
C LEU A 27 -2.66 -20.62 -33.47
N LEU A 28 -3.26 -21.81 -33.37
CA LEU A 28 -4.69 -22.04 -33.64
C LEU A 28 -5.58 -21.88 -32.39
N ARG A 29 -5.01 -21.67 -31.21
CA ARG A 29 -5.77 -21.47 -29.97
C ARG A 29 -5.54 -20.08 -29.41
N LEU A 30 -6.58 -19.52 -28.75
CA LEU A 30 -6.42 -18.30 -27.99
C LEU A 30 -5.36 -18.50 -26.89
N PRO A 31 -4.52 -17.46 -26.61
CA PRO A 31 -3.54 -17.58 -25.53
C PRO A 31 -4.25 -17.82 -24.21
N PRO A 32 -3.76 -18.74 -23.36
CA PRO A 32 -4.28 -18.89 -22.02
C PRO A 32 -4.03 -17.60 -21.22
N TYR A 33 -4.87 -17.33 -20.23
CA TYR A 33 -4.71 -16.17 -19.37
C TYR A 33 -4.85 -16.53 -17.90
N VAL A 34 -4.27 -15.70 -17.04
CA VAL A 34 -4.45 -15.73 -15.59
C VAL A 34 -5.34 -14.55 -15.21
N ALA A 35 -6.51 -14.84 -14.65
CA ALA A 35 -7.38 -13.81 -14.10
C ALA A 35 -6.86 -13.38 -12.73
N ALA A 36 -6.12 -12.28 -12.69
CA ALA A 36 -5.52 -11.74 -11.47
C ALA A 36 -6.54 -10.97 -10.61
N LEU A 37 -7.54 -10.33 -11.26
CA LEU A 37 -8.70 -9.72 -10.58
C LEU A 37 -9.98 -10.08 -11.34
N ARG A 38 -11.07 -10.27 -10.58
CA ARG A 38 -12.35 -10.82 -11.07
C ARG A 38 -13.54 -10.02 -10.54
N GLY A 39 -13.65 -8.73 -10.91
CA GLY A 39 -14.77 -7.89 -10.50
C GLY A 39 -14.59 -7.38 -9.05
N VAL A 40 -13.46 -6.74 -8.76
CA VAL A 40 -13.19 -6.16 -7.45
C VAL A 40 -13.91 -4.82 -7.34
N ASP A 41 -14.66 -4.65 -6.24
CA ASP A 41 -15.28 -3.40 -5.82
C ASP A 41 -14.65 -2.90 -4.53
N GLY A 42 -14.58 -1.58 -4.35
CA GLY A 42 -14.08 -0.97 -3.12
C GLY A 42 -14.20 0.53 -3.12
N THR A 43 -14.36 1.11 -1.94
CA THR A 43 -14.46 2.56 -1.73
C THR A 43 -13.52 2.98 -0.61
N LEU A 44 -12.98 4.21 -0.73
CA LEU A 44 -12.18 4.83 0.33
C LEU A 44 -12.54 6.31 0.40
N HIS A 45 -12.86 6.79 1.59
CA HIS A 45 -13.14 8.20 1.85
C HIS A 45 -11.89 8.99 2.22
N ALA A 46 -11.93 10.31 2.02
CA ALA A 46 -10.82 11.19 2.38
C ALA A 46 -10.46 11.05 3.87
N GLY A 47 -9.17 11.05 4.19
CA GLY A 47 -8.65 10.93 5.55
C GLY A 47 -8.81 9.55 6.19
N ARG A 48 -9.39 8.56 5.49
CA ARG A 48 -9.59 7.19 5.98
C ARG A 48 -8.53 6.24 5.42
N SER A 49 -8.45 5.05 6.02
CA SER A 49 -7.48 4.02 5.63
C SER A 49 -8.17 2.68 5.34
N LEU A 50 -7.83 2.09 4.19
CA LEU A 50 -8.32 0.80 3.72
C LEU A 50 -7.17 -0.20 3.68
N GLY A 51 -7.30 -1.29 4.43
CA GLY A 51 -6.39 -2.43 4.37
C GLY A 51 -6.78 -3.41 3.28
N ILE A 52 -5.83 -3.92 2.51
CA ILE A 52 -6.03 -5.01 1.55
C ILE A 52 -5.16 -6.18 1.98
N VAL A 53 -5.79 -7.28 2.40
CA VAL A 53 -5.12 -8.47 2.90
C VAL A 53 -5.43 -9.70 2.05
N GLY A 54 -4.58 -10.72 2.13
CA GLY A 54 -4.72 -11.99 1.43
C GLY A 54 -3.36 -12.66 1.22
N GLU A 55 -3.34 -13.92 0.82
CA GLU A 55 -2.10 -14.65 0.54
C GLU A 55 -1.33 -14.10 -0.67
N SER A 56 -0.08 -14.56 -0.83
CA SER A 56 0.70 -14.27 -2.03
C SER A 56 -0.04 -14.78 -3.28
N GLY A 57 -0.11 -13.95 -4.32
CA GLY A 57 -0.85 -14.29 -5.54
C GLY A 57 -2.37 -14.03 -5.49
N SER A 58 -2.93 -13.52 -4.39
CA SER A 58 -4.37 -13.19 -4.32
C SER A 58 -4.81 -12.01 -5.20
N GLY A 59 -3.86 -11.22 -5.75
CA GLY A 59 -4.14 -10.08 -6.63
C GLY A 59 -3.86 -8.71 -6.01
N LYS A 60 -3.38 -8.62 -4.76
CA LYS A 60 -3.17 -7.34 -4.03
C LYS A 60 -2.28 -6.35 -4.78
N SER A 61 -1.08 -6.75 -5.18
CA SER A 61 -0.15 -5.88 -5.91
C SER A 61 -0.67 -5.53 -7.32
N THR A 62 -1.47 -6.41 -7.94
CA THR A 62 -2.19 -6.08 -9.18
C THR A 62 -3.20 -4.98 -8.94
N LEU A 63 -3.99 -5.07 -7.88
CA LEU A 63 -4.96 -4.05 -7.49
C LEU A 63 -4.27 -2.71 -7.21
N ALA A 64 -3.16 -2.72 -6.44
CA ALA A 64 -2.36 -1.52 -6.20
C ALA A 64 -1.89 -0.86 -7.50
N ARG A 65 -1.35 -1.65 -8.44
CA ARG A 65 -0.85 -1.13 -9.72
C ARG A 65 -1.96 -0.52 -10.58
N LEU A 66 -3.16 -1.08 -10.54
CA LEU A 66 -4.32 -0.53 -11.24
C LEU A 66 -4.82 0.75 -10.57
N ILE A 67 -4.89 0.82 -9.23
CA ILE A 67 -5.25 2.05 -8.50
C ILE A 67 -4.24 3.17 -8.83
N MET A 68 -2.96 2.83 -8.97
CA MET A 68 -1.89 3.78 -9.31
C MET A 68 -1.79 4.09 -10.81
N ALA A 69 -2.68 3.53 -11.64
CA ALA A 69 -2.60 3.60 -13.10
C ALA A 69 -1.19 3.27 -13.65
N LEU A 70 -0.52 2.27 -13.05
CA LEU A 70 0.76 1.70 -13.49
C LEU A 70 0.56 0.51 -14.42
N ASP A 71 -0.67 -0.01 -14.49
CA ASP A 71 -1.12 -1.05 -15.42
C ASP A 71 -2.54 -0.72 -15.87
N THR A 72 -3.03 -1.31 -16.96
CA THR A 72 -4.35 -1.05 -17.51
C THR A 72 -5.31 -2.19 -17.16
N PRO A 73 -6.52 -1.94 -16.66
CA PRO A 73 -7.51 -2.98 -16.38
C PRO A 73 -7.98 -3.66 -17.68
N THR A 74 -8.46 -4.90 -17.56
CA THR A 74 -9.17 -5.57 -18.65
C THR A 74 -10.60 -5.05 -18.79
N SER A 75 -11.24 -4.74 -17.66
CA SER A 75 -12.55 -4.05 -17.57
C SER A 75 -12.73 -3.46 -16.17
N GLY A 76 -13.77 -2.67 -15.99
CA GLY A 76 -14.04 -1.93 -14.75
C GLY A 76 -13.32 -0.59 -14.70
N HIS A 77 -13.51 0.16 -13.61
CA HIS A 77 -13.09 1.54 -13.46
C HIS A 77 -12.35 1.77 -12.15
N VAL A 78 -11.41 2.71 -12.16
CA VAL A 78 -10.77 3.27 -10.96
C VAL A 78 -10.99 4.77 -10.97
N LEU A 79 -11.88 5.22 -10.11
CA LEU A 79 -12.21 6.64 -10.01
C LEU A 79 -11.49 7.24 -8.80
N LEU A 80 -10.77 8.33 -9.04
CA LEU A 80 -10.24 9.19 -7.99
C LEU A 80 -11.00 10.52 -8.05
N ASP A 81 -11.67 10.87 -6.95
CA ASP A 81 -12.51 12.06 -6.87
C ASP A 81 -13.57 12.12 -8.00
N GLY A 82 -14.14 10.97 -8.35
CA GLY A 82 -15.12 10.80 -9.42
C GLY A 82 -14.54 10.74 -10.83
N GLN A 83 -13.23 10.92 -11.02
CA GLN A 83 -12.57 10.90 -12.33
C GLN A 83 -11.91 9.54 -12.60
N ASP A 84 -12.28 8.87 -13.69
CA ASP A 84 -11.68 7.59 -14.08
C ASP A 84 -10.24 7.79 -14.56
N LEU A 85 -9.28 7.28 -13.78
CA LEU A 85 -7.84 7.42 -14.03
C LEU A 85 -7.42 6.76 -15.34
N HIS A 86 -8.08 5.67 -15.74
CA HIS A 86 -7.74 4.91 -16.95
C HIS A 86 -8.34 5.50 -18.23
N ALA A 87 -9.33 6.40 -18.11
CA ALA A 87 -9.90 7.14 -19.23
C ALA A 87 -9.15 8.46 -19.53
N LEU A 88 -8.22 8.86 -18.64
CA LEU A 88 -7.50 10.13 -18.78
C LEU A 88 -6.47 10.08 -19.92
N PRO A 89 -6.35 11.14 -20.74
CA PRO A 89 -5.20 11.36 -21.58
C PRO A 89 -3.90 11.42 -20.78
N ALA A 90 -2.77 10.98 -21.36
CA ALA A 90 -1.49 10.86 -20.67
C ALA A 90 -1.04 12.15 -19.94
N ALA A 91 -1.31 13.32 -20.54
CA ALA A 91 -0.98 14.62 -19.94
C ALA A 91 -1.81 14.89 -18.68
N GLN A 92 -3.12 14.59 -18.72
CA GLN A 92 -4.02 14.76 -17.58
C GLN A 92 -3.71 13.73 -16.48
N LEU A 93 -3.43 12.47 -16.83
CA LEU A 93 -3.00 11.46 -15.87
C LEU A 93 -1.70 11.87 -15.17
N ARG A 94 -0.74 12.49 -15.89
CA ARG A 94 0.49 13.02 -15.28
C ARG A 94 0.17 14.06 -14.22
N GLN A 95 -0.75 14.98 -14.48
CA GLN A 95 -1.17 15.98 -13.51
C GLN A 95 -1.93 15.35 -12.34
N ALA A 96 -2.84 14.42 -12.59
CA ALA A 96 -3.58 13.70 -11.56
C ALA A 96 -2.66 12.93 -10.59
N ARG A 97 -1.49 12.46 -11.03
CA ARG A 97 -0.49 11.79 -10.18
C ARG A 97 0.04 12.66 -9.05
N ARG A 98 -0.18 13.97 -9.07
CA ARG A 98 0.06 14.83 -7.92
C ARG A 98 -0.75 14.37 -6.70
N ASP A 99 -1.99 13.94 -6.92
CA ASP A 99 -2.96 13.66 -5.86
C ASP A 99 -2.90 12.23 -5.33
N PHE A 100 -2.14 11.34 -5.98
CA PHE A 100 -1.92 9.96 -5.52
C PHE A 100 -0.48 9.52 -5.72
N GLN A 101 0.10 8.91 -4.69
CA GLN A 101 1.49 8.47 -4.66
C GLN A 101 1.61 7.06 -4.10
N MET A 102 2.75 6.40 -4.36
CA MET A 102 2.99 5.03 -3.90
C MET A 102 4.24 4.95 -3.02
N VAL A 103 4.11 4.20 -1.93
CA VAL A 103 5.25 3.73 -1.12
C VAL A 103 5.44 2.24 -1.43
N PHE A 104 6.60 1.89 -1.99
CA PHE A 104 6.92 0.54 -2.43
C PHE A 104 7.47 -0.32 -1.28
N GLN A 105 7.33 -1.64 -1.44
CA GLN A 105 7.76 -2.65 -0.50
C GLN A 105 9.27 -2.63 -0.21
N ASP A 106 10.09 -2.49 -1.25
CA ASP A 106 11.54 -2.51 -1.14
C ASP A 106 12.13 -1.09 -1.18
N PRO A 107 12.59 -0.55 -0.04
CA PRO A 107 13.18 0.78 0.03
C PRO A 107 14.53 0.85 -0.72
N TYR A 108 15.19 -0.27 -0.99
CA TYR A 108 16.43 -0.31 -1.75
C TYR A 108 16.16 -0.14 -3.25
N ALA A 109 15.12 -0.79 -3.77
CA ALA A 109 14.71 -0.65 -5.18
C ALA A 109 13.99 0.68 -5.45
N ALA A 110 13.39 1.30 -4.43
CA ALA A 110 12.66 2.55 -4.57
C ALA A 110 13.54 3.77 -4.86
N LEU A 111 14.83 3.73 -4.53
CA LEU A 111 15.77 4.85 -4.66
C LEU A 111 16.88 4.54 -5.66
N ASN A 112 17.14 5.47 -6.60
CA ASN A 112 18.26 5.32 -7.53
C ASN A 112 19.60 5.48 -6.78
N PRO A 113 20.46 4.42 -6.70
CA PRO A 113 21.70 4.47 -5.93
C PRO A 113 22.74 5.46 -6.47
N ARG A 114 22.58 5.93 -7.71
CA ARG A 114 23.48 6.89 -8.38
C ARG A 114 23.04 8.34 -8.25
N ARG A 115 21.93 8.59 -7.57
CA ARG A 115 21.36 9.93 -7.34
C ARG A 115 21.34 10.26 -5.87
N THR A 116 21.42 11.54 -5.56
CA THR A 116 21.29 12.03 -4.17
C THR A 116 19.87 11.84 -3.65
N ILE A 117 19.72 11.88 -2.35
CA ILE A 117 18.41 11.81 -1.69
C ILE A 117 17.52 12.98 -2.12
N GLY A 118 18.06 14.18 -2.17
CA GLY A 118 17.32 15.37 -2.61
C GLY A 118 16.77 15.22 -4.03
N TRP A 119 17.56 14.67 -4.96
CA TRP A 119 17.09 14.38 -6.31
C TRP A 119 15.94 13.38 -6.31
N SER A 120 16.07 12.29 -5.54
CA SER A 120 15.05 11.23 -5.48
C SER A 120 13.74 11.71 -4.86
N VAL A 121 13.81 12.54 -3.82
CA VAL A 121 12.64 13.12 -3.16
C VAL A 121 11.96 14.17 -4.05
N ALA A 122 12.73 14.96 -4.82
CA ALA A 122 12.20 15.97 -5.73
C ALA A 122 11.51 15.39 -6.97
N GLU A 123 11.83 14.14 -7.37
CA GLU A 123 11.40 13.55 -8.64
C GLU A 123 9.89 13.64 -8.91
N PRO A 124 8.98 13.27 -7.97
CA PRO A 124 7.53 13.38 -8.21
C PRO A 124 7.07 14.82 -8.44
N LEU A 125 7.72 15.78 -7.79
CA LEU A 125 7.40 17.19 -7.92
C LEU A 125 7.85 17.75 -9.28
N THR A 126 9.09 17.45 -9.69
CA THR A 126 9.66 17.93 -10.95
C THR A 126 9.03 17.27 -12.17
N ALA A 127 8.47 16.05 -12.02
CA ALA A 127 7.73 15.36 -13.06
C ALA A 127 6.41 16.06 -13.45
N LEU A 128 5.87 16.92 -12.58
CA LEU A 128 4.62 17.68 -12.86
C LEU A 128 4.88 18.91 -13.73
N GLY A 129 6.10 19.42 -13.75
CA GLY A 129 6.51 20.58 -14.52
C GLY A 129 7.72 21.29 -13.90
N PRO A 130 8.26 22.29 -14.59
CA PRO A 130 9.38 23.06 -14.08
C PRO A 130 8.95 23.93 -12.88
N LEU A 131 9.81 23.94 -11.85
CA LEU A 131 9.67 24.78 -10.66
C LEU A 131 11.00 25.51 -10.44
N PRO A 132 11.01 26.67 -9.76
CA PRO A 132 12.23 27.33 -9.28
C PRO A 132 13.04 26.39 -8.40
N GLU A 133 14.36 26.40 -8.55
CA GLU A 133 15.24 25.47 -7.83
C GLU A 133 15.20 25.68 -6.30
N ASP A 134 15.12 26.92 -5.86
CA ASP A 134 14.95 27.30 -4.46
C ASP A 134 13.67 26.76 -3.84
N GLU A 135 12.56 26.78 -4.60
CA GLU A 135 11.29 26.17 -4.18
C GLU A 135 11.41 24.66 -4.07
N VAL A 136 12.03 23.97 -5.05
CA VAL A 136 12.26 22.53 -5.00
C VAL A 136 13.11 22.16 -3.78
N GLN A 137 14.21 22.90 -3.53
CA GLN A 137 15.10 22.66 -2.38
C GLN A 137 14.35 22.85 -1.05
N ALA A 138 13.55 23.90 -0.93
CA ALA A 138 12.76 24.17 0.28
C ALA A 138 11.74 23.03 0.54
N ARG A 139 11.03 22.56 -0.49
CA ARG A 139 10.08 21.45 -0.35
C ARG A 139 10.76 20.12 -0.03
N VAL A 140 11.93 19.85 -0.60
CA VAL A 140 12.74 18.66 -0.25
C VAL A 140 13.18 18.72 1.20
N ALA A 141 13.70 19.84 1.66
CA ALA A 141 14.10 20.04 3.06
C ALA A 141 12.93 19.78 4.00
N GLN A 142 11.76 20.38 3.73
CA GLN A 142 10.54 20.19 4.51
C GLN A 142 10.11 18.74 4.54
N ALA A 143 10.07 18.05 3.38
CA ALA A 143 9.66 16.64 3.30
C ALA A 143 10.61 15.72 4.08
N LEU A 144 11.91 15.98 4.07
CA LEU A 144 12.88 15.24 4.87
C LEU A 144 12.68 15.45 6.37
N GLU A 145 12.45 16.68 6.81
CA GLU A 145 12.18 17.01 8.21
C GLU A 145 10.90 16.36 8.72
N GLN A 146 9.85 16.31 7.91
CA GLN A 146 8.59 15.66 8.22
C GLN A 146 8.72 14.15 8.49
N VAL A 147 9.72 13.50 7.88
CA VAL A 147 10.02 12.09 8.15
C VAL A 147 11.14 11.89 9.20
N GLY A 148 11.55 12.95 9.89
CA GLY A 148 12.57 12.92 10.96
C GLY A 148 14.01 12.79 10.45
N LEU A 149 14.28 13.25 9.23
CA LEU A 149 15.61 13.40 8.65
C LEU A 149 16.02 14.88 8.63
N ARG A 150 17.30 15.18 8.42
CA ARG A 150 17.78 16.55 8.37
C ARG A 150 17.80 17.07 6.93
N ALA A 151 17.53 18.34 6.70
CA ALA A 151 17.58 18.98 5.38
C ALA A 151 18.92 18.73 4.65
N GLN A 152 20.03 18.77 5.38
CA GLN A 152 21.38 18.51 4.82
C GLN A 152 21.57 17.09 4.30
N ASP A 153 20.75 16.12 4.71
CA ASP A 153 20.80 14.75 4.21
C ASP A 153 20.42 14.67 2.73
N ALA A 154 19.77 15.70 2.17
CA ALA A 154 19.45 15.80 0.74
C ALA A 154 20.68 15.63 -0.18
N GLN A 155 21.87 16.02 0.26
CA GLN A 155 23.10 15.92 -0.52
C GLN A 155 23.76 14.54 -0.48
N ARG A 156 23.26 13.63 0.39
CA ARG A 156 23.84 12.31 0.57
C ARG A 156 23.21 11.29 -0.39
N TYR A 157 23.88 10.16 -0.55
CA TYR A 157 23.42 9.07 -1.41
C TYR A 157 22.72 7.96 -0.61
N PRO A 158 21.84 7.16 -1.22
CA PRO A 158 21.07 6.11 -0.54
C PRO A 158 21.91 5.14 0.30
N HIS A 159 23.12 4.79 -0.15
CA HIS A 159 24.00 3.86 0.56
C HIS A 159 24.47 4.35 1.94
N ALA A 160 24.36 5.65 2.23
CA ALA A 160 24.72 6.23 3.51
C ALA A 160 23.62 6.11 4.59
N PHE A 161 22.49 5.41 4.28
CA PHE A 161 21.33 5.32 5.14
C PHE A 161 20.98 3.86 5.47
N SER A 162 20.46 3.63 6.69
CA SER A 162 19.89 2.34 7.09
C SER A 162 18.60 2.03 6.33
N GLY A 163 18.12 0.77 6.39
CA GLY A 163 16.85 0.36 5.76
C GLY A 163 15.67 1.21 6.20
N GLY A 164 15.51 1.44 7.50
CA GLY A 164 14.44 2.29 8.04
C GLY A 164 14.56 3.76 7.62
N GLN A 165 15.78 4.31 7.52
CA GLN A 165 15.99 5.66 6.99
C GLN A 165 15.65 5.73 5.50
N ARG A 166 15.99 4.72 4.70
CA ARG A 166 15.60 4.66 3.28
C ARG A 166 14.09 4.57 3.12
N GLN A 167 13.40 3.83 4.00
CA GLN A 167 11.94 3.80 3.99
C GLN A 167 11.35 5.19 4.30
N ARG A 168 11.91 5.92 5.28
CA ARG A 168 11.51 7.31 5.56
C ARG A 168 11.75 8.23 4.36
N ILE A 169 12.85 8.04 3.62
CA ILE A 169 13.13 8.78 2.38
C ILE A 169 12.09 8.45 1.30
N ALA A 170 11.71 7.17 1.13
CA ALA A 170 10.65 6.78 0.21
C ALA A 170 9.29 7.39 0.58
N ILE A 171 9.00 7.51 1.89
CA ILE A 171 7.82 8.23 2.38
C ILE A 171 7.93 9.73 2.08
N ALA A 172 9.09 10.38 2.34
CA ALA A 172 9.32 11.80 2.00
C ALA A 172 9.08 12.07 0.50
N ARG A 173 9.57 11.17 -0.37
CA ARG A 173 9.30 11.22 -1.81
C ARG A 173 7.79 11.14 -2.12
N ALA A 174 7.05 10.30 -1.43
CA ALA A 174 5.62 10.16 -1.66
C ALA A 174 4.82 11.39 -1.18
N ILE A 175 5.21 12.02 -0.07
CA ILE A 175 4.44 13.15 0.49
C ILE A 175 4.80 14.52 -0.09
N ILE A 176 5.90 14.65 -0.85
CA ILE A 176 6.40 15.95 -1.34
C ILE A 176 5.37 16.70 -2.22
N THR A 177 4.51 15.97 -2.93
CA THR A 177 3.43 16.54 -3.74
C THR A 177 2.19 16.88 -2.91
N ARG A 178 2.16 16.54 -1.60
CA ARG A 178 1.01 16.60 -0.71
C ARG A 178 -0.20 15.86 -1.30
N PRO A 179 -0.08 14.55 -1.56
CA PRO A 179 -1.11 13.78 -2.20
C PRO A 179 -2.34 13.63 -1.29
N ARG A 180 -3.50 13.40 -1.89
CA ARG A 180 -4.73 13.04 -1.18
C ARG A 180 -4.81 11.56 -0.86
N LEU A 181 -4.14 10.71 -1.67
CA LEU A 181 -4.11 9.26 -1.53
C LEU A 181 -2.67 8.75 -1.55
N ILE A 182 -2.33 7.87 -0.61
CA ILE A 182 -1.10 7.07 -0.65
C ILE A 182 -1.48 5.58 -0.70
N VAL A 183 -0.93 4.87 -1.68
CA VAL A 183 -0.96 3.40 -1.74
C VAL A 183 0.38 2.89 -1.20
N ALA A 184 0.35 2.17 -0.08
CA ALA A 184 1.52 1.59 0.55
C ALA A 184 1.49 0.07 0.38
N ASP A 185 2.37 -0.46 -0.49
CA ASP A 185 2.49 -1.89 -0.74
C ASP A 185 3.55 -2.47 0.21
N GLU A 186 3.11 -3.19 1.25
CA GLU A 186 3.94 -3.79 2.30
C GLU A 186 5.01 -2.84 2.88
N PRO A 187 4.64 -1.63 3.36
CA PRO A 187 5.58 -0.53 3.62
C PRO A 187 6.62 -0.81 4.71
N VAL A 188 6.49 -1.91 5.45
CA VAL A 188 7.37 -2.25 6.59
C VAL A 188 7.88 -3.68 6.57
N SER A 189 7.53 -4.50 5.57
CA SER A 189 7.83 -5.94 5.53
C SER A 189 9.34 -6.27 5.54
N ALA A 190 10.17 -5.38 5.00
CA ALA A 190 11.63 -5.54 4.91
C ALA A 190 12.40 -4.94 6.11
N LEU A 191 11.70 -4.50 7.18
CA LEU A 191 12.28 -3.78 8.31
C LEU A 191 12.22 -4.60 9.60
N ASP A 192 13.15 -4.33 10.54
CA ASP A 192 13.11 -4.88 11.89
C ASP A 192 11.87 -4.39 12.67
N VAL A 193 11.34 -5.20 13.58
CA VAL A 193 10.09 -4.93 14.32
C VAL A 193 10.08 -3.55 15.00
N SER A 194 11.20 -3.13 15.61
CA SER A 194 11.30 -1.82 16.26
C SER A 194 11.22 -0.65 15.28
N VAL A 195 11.80 -0.83 14.09
CA VAL A 195 11.78 0.16 13.01
C VAL A 195 10.41 0.19 12.32
N GLN A 196 9.76 -0.98 12.19
CA GLN A 196 8.39 -1.07 11.68
C GLN A 196 7.44 -0.15 12.48
N ALA A 197 7.44 -0.28 13.82
CA ALA A 197 6.58 0.53 14.67
C ALA A 197 6.82 2.05 14.48
N GLN A 198 8.08 2.47 14.33
CA GLN A 198 8.41 3.87 14.09
C GLN A 198 7.88 4.37 12.73
N VAL A 199 7.98 3.54 11.67
CA VAL A 199 7.48 3.90 10.34
C VAL A 199 5.95 3.95 10.30
N LEU A 200 5.28 3.01 10.97
CA LEU A 200 3.82 3.00 11.06
C LEU A 200 3.29 4.24 11.82
N ASN A 201 3.91 4.58 12.95
CA ASN A 201 3.56 5.79 13.71
C ASN A 201 3.78 7.06 12.88
N LEU A 202 4.88 7.11 12.10
CA LEU A 202 5.12 8.22 11.18
C LEU A 202 4.00 8.34 10.13
N LEU A 203 3.58 7.24 9.51
CA LEU A 203 2.49 7.25 8.52
C LEU A 203 1.17 7.73 9.15
N LEU A 204 0.84 7.30 10.38
CA LEU A 204 -0.35 7.76 11.11
C LEU A 204 -0.27 9.26 11.43
N GLN A 205 0.89 9.74 11.88
CA GLN A 205 1.10 11.17 12.13
C GLN A 205 0.89 11.99 10.85
N LEU A 206 1.49 11.57 9.72
CA LEU A 206 1.34 12.24 8.44
C LEU A 206 -0.11 12.21 7.93
N GLN A 207 -0.85 11.11 8.19
CA GLN A 207 -2.27 11.01 7.88
C GLN A 207 -3.08 12.08 8.62
N GLN A 208 -2.86 12.22 9.92
CA GLN A 208 -3.55 13.20 10.76
C GLN A 208 -3.18 14.65 10.38
N GLU A 209 -1.90 14.90 10.11
CA GLU A 209 -1.40 16.24 9.79
C GLU A 209 -1.91 16.73 8.42
N PHE A 210 -1.94 15.86 7.41
CA PHE A 210 -2.27 16.24 6.03
C PHE A 210 -3.65 15.79 5.57
N GLY A 211 -4.39 15.03 6.36
CA GLY A 211 -5.71 14.51 5.99
C GLY A 211 -5.67 13.51 4.82
N MET A 212 -4.53 12.84 4.61
CA MET A 212 -4.35 11.89 3.52
C MET A 212 -5.16 10.61 3.76
N ALA A 213 -5.65 10.01 2.68
CA ALA A 213 -6.21 8.66 2.71
C ALA A 213 -5.12 7.63 2.40
N TYR A 214 -5.22 6.43 3.01
CA TYR A 214 -4.30 5.34 2.75
C TYR A 214 -4.99 4.09 2.19
N VAL A 215 -4.39 3.47 1.19
CA VAL A 215 -4.59 2.05 0.85
C VAL A 215 -3.34 1.31 1.32
N ILE A 216 -3.48 0.45 2.32
CA ILE A 216 -2.36 -0.32 2.89
C ILE A 216 -2.49 -1.78 2.45
N ILE A 217 -1.53 -2.26 1.70
CA ILE A 217 -1.45 -3.66 1.29
C ILE A 217 -0.50 -4.38 2.22
N GLY A 218 -0.91 -5.53 2.71
CA GLY A 218 -0.07 -6.32 3.59
C GLY A 218 -0.57 -7.75 3.80
N HIS A 219 0.29 -8.55 4.39
CA HIS A 219 -0.03 -9.89 4.88
C HIS A 219 0.00 -9.94 6.42
N ASP A 220 0.52 -8.90 7.08
CA ASP A 220 0.54 -8.78 8.54
C ASP A 220 -0.74 -8.07 9.03
N LEU A 221 -1.64 -8.87 9.59
CA LEU A 221 -2.91 -8.38 10.12
C LEU A 221 -2.74 -7.46 11.35
N SER A 222 -1.62 -7.53 12.07
CA SER A 222 -1.35 -6.62 13.18
C SER A 222 -1.06 -5.21 12.68
N VAL A 223 -0.32 -5.08 11.58
CA VAL A 223 -0.10 -3.80 10.88
C VAL A 223 -1.42 -3.23 10.38
N ILE A 224 -2.23 -4.07 9.72
CA ILE A 224 -3.54 -3.66 9.19
C ILE A 224 -4.49 -3.23 10.31
N HIS A 225 -4.52 -3.97 11.41
CA HIS A 225 -5.34 -3.62 12.58
C HIS A 225 -4.95 -2.26 13.19
N HIS A 226 -3.65 -1.96 13.19
CA HIS A 226 -3.12 -0.71 13.74
C HIS A 226 -3.38 0.50 12.84
N MET A 227 -3.36 0.30 11.51
CA MET A 227 -3.33 1.36 10.52
C MET A 227 -4.68 1.64 9.85
N CYS A 228 -5.59 0.65 9.79
CA CYS A 228 -6.72 0.70 8.88
C CYS A 228 -8.05 0.83 9.60
N ASP A 229 -8.94 1.65 9.04
CA ASP A 229 -10.33 1.79 9.48
C ASP A 229 -11.20 0.64 8.97
N GLU A 230 -10.92 0.19 7.75
CA GLU A 230 -11.64 -0.88 7.05
C GLU A 230 -10.66 -1.82 6.36
N VAL A 231 -11.05 -3.07 6.19
CA VAL A 231 -10.22 -4.12 5.57
C VAL A 231 -11.03 -4.86 4.54
N VAL A 232 -10.40 -5.09 3.39
CA VAL A 232 -10.87 -5.95 2.31
C VAL A 232 -9.99 -7.20 2.26
N VAL A 233 -10.60 -8.37 2.35
CA VAL A 233 -9.92 -9.67 2.20
C VAL A 233 -10.02 -10.10 0.75
N LEU A 234 -8.87 -10.24 0.10
CA LEU A 234 -8.75 -10.62 -1.30
C LEU A 234 -8.28 -12.07 -1.43
N HIS A 235 -9.05 -12.91 -2.10
CA HIS A 235 -8.72 -14.30 -2.39
C HIS A 235 -8.94 -14.59 -3.87
N GLN A 236 -7.93 -15.15 -4.56
CA GLN A 236 -7.99 -15.52 -5.98
C GLN A 236 -8.59 -14.44 -6.90
N GLY A 237 -8.25 -13.17 -6.63
CA GLY A 237 -8.71 -12.03 -7.41
C GLY A 237 -10.13 -11.54 -7.10
N GLN A 238 -10.76 -12.02 -6.05
CA GLN A 238 -12.09 -11.62 -5.60
C GLN A 238 -12.06 -11.11 -4.15
N VAL A 239 -12.95 -10.17 -3.85
CA VAL A 239 -13.22 -9.77 -2.47
C VAL A 239 -14.11 -10.82 -1.85
N VAL A 240 -13.65 -11.48 -0.79
CA VAL A 240 -14.40 -12.52 -0.08
C VAL A 240 -15.02 -12.01 1.20
N GLU A 241 -14.43 -11.00 1.82
CA GLU A 241 -14.97 -10.38 3.04
C GLU A 241 -14.50 -8.94 3.18
N THR A 242 -15.34 -8.09 3.78
CA THR A 242 -15.02 -6.69 4.11
C THR A 242 -15.57 -6.37 5.50
N GLY A 243 -14.84 -5.57 6.26
CA GLY A 243 -15.27 -5.13 7.58
C GLY A 243 -14.20 -4.33 8.30
N THR A 244 -14.49 -3.86 9.52
CA THR A 244 -13.45 -3.27 10.35
C THR A 244 -12.46 -4.35 10.80
N PRO A 245 -11.19 -3.99 11.10
CA PRO A 245 -10.20 -4.95 11.60
C PRO A 245 -10.71 -5.76 12.80
N SER A 246 -11.42 -5.12 13.72
CA SER A 246 -12.00 -5.78 14.91
C SER A 246 -13.10 -6.78 14.55
N GLN A 247 -13.97 -6.43 13.58
CA GLN A 247 -15.03 -7.33 13.12
C GLN A 247 -14.44 -8.58 12.47
N LEU A 248 -13.40 -8.45 11.66
CA LEU A 248 -12.75 -9.58 11.02
C LEU A 248 -12.02 -10.46 12.04
N LEU A 249 -11.30 -9.86 13.00
CA LEU A 249 -10.56 -10.62 14.03
C LEU A 249 -11.47 -11.49 14.92
N HIS A 250 -12.66 -10.99 15.26
CA HIS A 250 -13.54 -11.65 16.24
C HIS A 250 -14.75 -12.34 15.60
N GLY A 251 -15.05 -12.07 14.33
CA GLY A 251 -16.29 -12.52 13.71
C GLY A 251 -16.21 -12.76 12.21
N ALA A 252 -15.02 -13.11 11.67
CA ALA A 252 -14.86 -13.48 10.27
C ALA A 252 -15.82 -14.61 9.90
N LYS A 253 -16.56 -14.43 8.80
CA LYS A 253 -17.58 -15.35 8.32
C LYS A 253 -17.04 -16.25 7.22
N ASP A 254 -16.20 -15.71 6.34
CA ASP A 254 -15.65 -16.46 5.22
C ASP A 254 -14.60 -17.48 5.71
N PRO A 255 -14.63 -18.74 5.25
CA PRO A 255 -13.69 -19.79 5.66
C PRO A 255 -12.23 -19.45 5.36
N TYR A 256 -11.97 -18.74 4.24
CA TYR A 256 -10.63 -18.32 3.88
C TYR A 256 -10.12 -17.23 4.84
N THR A 257 -10.97 -16.25 5.18
CA THR A 257 -10.63 -15.22 6.18
C THR A 257 -10.30 -15.85 7.51
N GLN A 258 -11.10 -16.83 7.96
CA GLN A 258 -10.83 -17.57 9.19
C GLN A 258 -9.50 -18.34 9.15
N ALA A 259 -9.18 -18.96 8.01
CA ALA A 259 -7.91 -19.66 7.82
C ALA A 259 -6.73 -18.69 7.84
N LEU A 260 -6.86 -17.54 7.18
CA LEU A 260 -5.86 -16.46 7.15
C LEU A 260 -5.58 -15.94 8.58
N LEU A 261 -6.61 -15.71 9.38
CA LEU A 261 -6.49 -15.26 10.77
C LEU A 261 -5.81 -16.30 11.67
N ARG A 262 -6.10 -17.59 11.50
CA ARG A 262 -5.46 -18.68 12.27
C ARG A 262 -3.97 -18.85 11.93
N ALA A 263 -3.56 -18.49 10.71
CA ALA A 263 -2.17 -18.56 10.29
C ALA A 263 -1.29 -17.46 10.93
N VAL A 264 -1.90 -16.38 11.45
CA VAL A 264 -1.17 -15.33 12.16
C VAL A 264 -0.69 -15.86 13.51
N PRO A 265 0.63 -15.81 13.80
CA PRO A 265 1.13 -16.19 15.11
C PRO A 265 0.55 -15.25 16.17
N THR A 266 -0.37 -15.73 17.00
CA THR A 266 -0.83 -14.99 18.18
C THR A 266 0.35 -14.87 19.15
N ILE A 267 0.92 -13.68 19.29
CA ILE A 267 1.88 -13.35 20.35
C ILE A 267 1.04 -13.14 21.63
N ALA A 268 0.39 -14.21 22.12
CA ALA A 268 -0.07 -14.23 23.49
C ALA A 268 1.15 -14.43 24.40
N PRO A 269 1.37 -13.55 25.39
CA PRO A 269 2.44 -13.75 26.37
C PRO A 269 2.27 -15.13 27.00
N GLY A 270 3.22 -16.06 26.71
CA GLY A 270 3.16 -17.46 27.22
C GLY A 270 2.78 -18.53 26.18
N ALA A 271 2.13 -18.23 25.06
CA ALA A 271 1.72 -19.23 24.06
C ALA A 271 2.91 -19.95 23.40
N ALA A 272 4.03 -19.26 23.18
CA ALA A 272 5.27 -19.87 22.68
C ALA A 272 5.85 -20.89 23.67
N ARG A 273 5.75 -20.64 24.96
CA ARG A 273 6.21 -21.56 26.03
C ARG A 273 5.30 -22.78 26.11
N GLN A 274 3.99 -22.62 26.00
CA GLN A 274 3.02 -23.72 26.00
C GLN A 274 3.18 -24.64 24.78
N ARG A 275 3.38 -24.07 23.57
CA ARG A 275 3.65 -24.86 22.35
C ARG A 275 4.97 -25.63 22.41
N ARG A 276 6.02 -25.05 23.03
CA ARG A 276 7.29 -25.73 23.23
C ARG A 276 7.16 -26.89 24.22
N VAL A 277 6.42 -26.71 25.30
CA VAL A 277 6.14 -27.76 26.30
C VAL A 277 5.31 -28.90 25.68
N ALA A 278 4.25 -28.57 24.90
CA ALA A 278 3.44 -29.58 24.23
C ALA A 278 4.24 -30.37 23.18
N ARG A 279 5.16 -29.73 22.44
CA ARG A 279 6.02 -30.41 21.45
C ARG A 279 7.06 -31.32 22.11
N LEU A 280 7.60 -30.94 23.26
CA LEU A 280 8.54 -31.77 24.04
C LEU A 280 7.82 -32.94 24.68
N ALA A 281 6.56 -32.80 25.13
CA ALA A 281 5.78 -33.91 25.67
C ALA A 281 5.48 -34.97 24.61
N GLN A 282 5.15 -34.59 23.38
CA GLN A 282 4.91 -35.50 22.26
C GLN A 282 6.18 -36.27 21.80
N GLN A 283 7.37 -35.73 22.03
CA GLN A 283 8.65 -36.39 21.70
C GLN A 283 9.09 -37.40 22.76
N HIS A 284 8.49 -37.41 23.94
CA HIS A 284 8.82 -38.37 25.03
C HIS A 284 7.85 -39.55 25.08
N GLU A 285 6.80 -39.57 24.24
CA GLU A 285 5.85 -40.68 24.14
C GLU A 285 6.12 -41.60 22.92
N MET A 286 7.18 -41.38 22.16
CA MET A 286 7.70 -42.28 21.13
C MET A 286 9.06 -42.88 21.58
#